data_481de458f6e129ecbb4f87ccdc841291
#
_entry.id   481de458f6e129ecbb4f87ccdc841291
#
_cell.length_a   1.000
_cell.length_b   1.000
_cell.length_c   1.000
_cell.angle_alpha   90.00
_cell.angle_beta   90.00
_cell.angle_gamma   90.00
#
_symmetry.space_group_name_H-M   'P 1'
#
loop_
_entity.id
_entity.type
_entity.pdbx_description
1 polymer ?
#
loop_
_entity_poly.entity_id
_entity_poly.type
_entity_poly.pdbx_seq_one_letter_code
_entity_poly.pdbx_strand_id
1 'polypeptide(L)'
;DVTRPISESLSTRPRRFKDIPGLQPFAFYAEEVLNLPVNRHKLAFTAGIRLQSLLGLDTKYKMQGKIYPDLRLDLQWSLPVSNGWDVAFSGGLGWISRMPTTAQLYPDFKYVDLIQLNYYHTNPDYRRINMMTYKWDNTNYQLEPARNMKWEVRADVSYKGNRLSITYFRERMNNAFDDITYYRSLAYKLYDPASIDGSALTAPPERFSV
;
A
#
# COMPACT_ATOMS: atom_id res chain seq x y z
N ASP A 1 -35.60 -12.40 10.16
CA ASP A 1 -34.31 -12.01 9.60
C ASP A 1 -33.48 -13.26 9.36
N VAL A 2 -33.42 -13.70 8.11
CA VAL A 2 -32.52 -14.81 7.74
C VAL A 2 -31.20 -14.20 7.32
N THR A 3 -30.22 -14.19 8.22
CA THR A 3 -28.84 -13.88 7.88
C THR A 3 -28.26 -15.04 7.05
N ARG A 4 -28.18 -14.87 5.74
CA ARG A 4 -27.46 -15.82 4.87
C ARG A 4 -26.00 -15.38 4.79
N PRO A 5 -25.02 -16.26 5.08
CA PRO A 5 -23.64 -15.96 4.78
C PRO A 5 -23.48 -15.87 3.26
N ILE A 6 -23.08 -14.71 2.77
CA ILE A 6 -22.70 -14.53 1.37
C ILE A 6 -21.22 -14.85 1.29
N SER A 7 -20.89 -16.03 0.80
CA SER A 7 -19.51 -16.42 0.48
C SER A 7 -19.19 -15.97 -0.95
N GLU A 8 -19.20 -14.69 -1.19
CA GLU A 8 -19.02 -14.19 -2.55
C GLU A 8 -17.65 -13.60 -2.75
N SER A 9 -16.99 -14.01 -3.81
CA SER A 9 -15.85 -13.31 -4.34
C SER A 9 -16.31 -11.92 -4.79
N LEU A 10 -15.80 -10.89 -4.17
CA LEU A 10 -15.98 -9.52 -4.60
C LEU A 10 -15.54 -9.41 -6.06
N SER A 11 -16.48 -9.15 -6.97
CA SER A 11 -16.17 -9.05 -8.38
C SER A 11 -15.47 -7.72 -8.67
N THR A 12 -14.30 -7.78 -9.28
CA THR A 12 -13.67 -6.62 -9.88
C THR A 12 -14.20 -6.45 -11.29
N ARG A 13 -14.61 -5.23 -11.63
CA ARG A 13 -15.04 -4.91 -13.01
C ARG A 13 -13.92 -4.16 -13.73
N PRO A 14 -13.76 -4.34 -15.05
CA PRO A 14 -12.73 -3.62 -15.80
C PRO A 14 -12.81 -2.11 -15.58
N ARG A 15 -11.65 -1.50 -15.29
CA ARG A 15 -11.50 -0.07 -15.11
C ARG A 15 -10.74 0.54 -16.28
N ARG A 16 -11.13 1.72 -16.70
CA ARG A 16 -10.36 2.46 -17.71
C ARG A 16 -9.19 3.16 -17.04
N PHE A 17 -7.97 2.86 -17.46
CA PHE A 17 -6.76 3.50 -16.92
C PHE A 17 -6.74 5.02 -17.10
N LYS A 18 -7.41 5.54 -18.13
CA LYS A 18 -7.55 6.98 -18.36
C LYS A 18 -8.29 7.73 -17.24
N ASP A 19 -9.07 6.99 -16.44
CA ASP A 19 -9.82 7.56 -15.30
C ASP A 19 -8.97 7.65 -14.02
N ILE A 20 -7.70 7.19 -14.09
CA ILE A 20 -6.73 7.29 -13.01
C ILE A 20 -5.83 8.49 -13.29
N PRO A 21 -5.77 9.50 -12.39
CA PRO A 21 -4.88 10.62 -12.57
C PRO A 21 -3.42 10.18 -12.66
N GLY A 22 -2.67 10.84 -13.54
CA GLY A 22 -1.22 10.64 -13.60
C GLY A 22 -0.55 11.17 -12.34
N LEU A 23 0.18 10.32 -11.63
CA LEU A 23 0.97 10.70 -10.46
C LEU A 23 2.39 11.05 -10.88
N GLN A 24 2.91 12.14 -10.35
CA GLN A 24 4.27 12.61 -10.61
C GLN A 24 5.06 12.60 -9.30
N PRO A 25 5.85 11.54 -9.03
CA PRO A 25 6.77 11.56 -7.90
C PRO A 25 7.90 12.54 -8.18
N PHE A 26 8.11 13.46 -7.27
CA PHE A 26 9.21 14.42 -7.28
C PHE A 26 10.13 14.13 -6.11
N ALA A 27 11.45 14.15 -6.36
CA ALA A 27 12.44 14.04 -5.30
C ALA A 27 13.64 14.93 -5.60
N PHE A 28 14.10 15.63 -4.57
CA PHE A 28 15.37 16.36 -4.55
C PHE A 28 16.25 15.75 -3.47
N TYR A 29 17.53 15.61 -3.72
CA TYR A 29 18.49 15.17 -2.71
C TYR A 29 19.76 16.02 -2.74
N ALA A 30 20.37 16.15 -1.58
CA ALA A 30 21.71 16.74 -1.39
C ALA A 30 22.47 15.90 -0.37
N GLU A 31 23.75 15.68 -0.63
CA GLU A 31 24.63 14.93 0.26
C GLU A 31 26.00 15.61 0.32
N GLU A 32 26.59 15.65 1.50
CA GLU A 32 27.93 16.16 1.75
C GLU A 32 28.75 15.08 2.43
N VAL A 33 29.99 14.92 2.00
CA VAL A 33 30.96 13.98 2.55
C VAL A 33 32.19 14.73 3.04
N LEU A 34 32.42 14.69 4.34
CA LEU A 34 33.57 15.29 5.00
C LEU A 34 34.60 14.21 5.36
N ASN A 35 35.79 14.32 4.82
CA ASN A 35 36.92 13.47 5.18
C ASN A 35 37.93 14.25 6.00
N LEU A 36 38.07 13.89 7.25
CA LEU A 36 38.95 14.57 8.22
C LEU A 36 40.09 13.65 8.61
N PRO A 37 41.32 13.91 8.11
CA PRO A 37 42.50 13.23 8.59
C PRO A 37 42.92 13.83 9.93
N VAL A 38 42.97 13.01 10.98
CA VAL A 38 43.39 13.42 12.32
C VAL A 38 44.59 12.54 12.72
N ASN A 39 45.81 13.01 12.51
CA ASN A 39 47.05 12.24 12.68
C ASN A 39 47.04 10.95 11.85
N ARG A 40 47.01 9.78 12.52
CA ARG A 40 46.91 8.47 11.90
C ARG A 40 45.49 8.00 11.68
N HIS A 41 44.49 8.69 12.25
CA HIS A 41 43.09 8.35 12.15
C HIS A 41 42.47 8.97 10.91
N LYS A 42 41.46 8.29 10.34
CA LYS A 42 40.64 8.85 9.28
C LYS A 42 39.18 8.84 9.75
N LEU A 43 38.61 10.02 9.79
CA LEU A 43 37.19 10.22 10.06
C LEU A 43 36.50 10.59 8.75
N ALA A 44 35.43 9.88 8.41
CA ALA A 44 34.55 10.24 7.31
C ALA A 44 33.16 10.42 7.87
N PHE A 45 32.57 11.56 7.58
CA PHE A 45 31.20 11.89 7.95
C PHE A 45 30.42 12.19 6.70
N THR A 46 29.24 11.54 6.56
CA THR A 46 28.30 11.79 5.47
C THR A 46 27.00 12.29 6.06
N ALA A 47 26.48 13.39 5.54
CA ALA A 47 25.16 13.90 5.86
C ALA A 47 24.38 14.11 4.57
N GLY A 48 23.20 13.53 4.49
CA GLY A 48 22.33 13.63 3.33
C GLY A 48 20.89 13.97 3.71
N ILE A 49 20.21 14.65 2.82
CA ILE A 49 18.79 14.92 2.89
C ILE A 49 18.14 14.61 1.53
N ARG A 50 17.02 13.91 1.57
CA ARG A 50 16.15 13.71 0.42
C ARG A 50 14.77 14.27 0.74
N LEU A 51 14.29 15.16 -0.09
CA LEU A 51 12.95 15.72 -0.02
C LEU A 51 12.08 15.05 -1.09
N GLN A 52 10.98 14.48 -0.68
CA GLN A 52 10.07 13.78 -1.59
C GLN A 52 8.66 14.37 -1.53
N SER A 53 8.00 14.43 -2.67
CA SER A 53 6.60 14.86 -2.79
C SER A 53 5.92 14.07 -3.90
N LEU A 54 4.62 13.96 -3.83
CA LEU A 54 3.79 13.35 -4.87
C LEU A 54 2.87 14.42 -5.44
N LEU A 55 3.13 14.79 -6.69
CA LEU A 55 2.36 15.80 -7.41
C LEU A 55 1.20 15.14 -8.18
N GLY A 56 0.16 15.92 -8.50
CA GLY A 56 -1.01 15.42 -9.23
C GLY A 56 -2.07 14.73 -8.37
N LEU A 57 -1.94 14.78 -7.04
CA LEU A 57 -2.98 14.28 -6.13
C LEU A 57 -4.15 15.27 -6.03
N ASP A 58 -5.37 14.73 -5.91
CA ASP A 58 -6.55 15.52 -5.56
C ASP A 58 -6.39 16.15 -4.17
N THR A 59 -7.01 17.32 -3.98
CA THR A 59 -7.00 18.08 -2.72
C THR A 59 -7.59 17.31 -1.53
N LYS A 60 -8.37 16.25 -1.79
CA LYS A 60 -8.92 15.36 -0.77
C LYS A 60 -7.86 14.54 -0.05
N TYR A 61 -6.73 14.28 -0.69
CA TYR A 61 -5.66 13.47 -0.09
C TYR A 61 -4.86 14.26 0.93
N LYS A 62 -4.68 13.67 2.11
CA LYS A 62 -3.88 14.23 3.20
C LYS A 62 -2.43 14.53 2.79
N MET A 63 -1.92 13.80 1.81
CA MET A 63 -0.55 13.94 1.27
C MET A 63 -0.40 15.08 0.27
N GLN A 64 -1.50 15.63 -0.23
CA GLN A 64 -1.44 16.65 -1.28
C GLN A 64 -0.62 17.86 -0.83
N GLY A 65 0.35 18.27 -1.65
CA GLY A 65 1.23 19.42 -1.38
C GLY A 65 2.23 19.24 -0.25
N LYS A 66 2.34 18.06 0.38
CA LYS A 66 3.29 17.80 1.44
C LYS A 66 4.64 17.35 0.92
N ILE A 67 5.69 17.76 1.62
CA ILE A 67 7.07 17.35 1.40
C ILE A 67 7.49 16.45 2.57
N TYR A 68 8.09 15.33 2.25
CA TYR A 68 8.58 14.34 3.21
C TYR A 68 10.09 14.30 3.20
N PRO A 69 10.75 14.78 4.29
CA PRO A 69 12.19 14.74 4.40
C PRO A 69 12.67 13.38 4.90
N ASP A 70 13.68 12.84 4.21
CA ASP A 70 14.46 11.68 4.61
C ASP A 70 15.88 12.13 4.87
N LEU A 71 16.34 11.97 6.11
CA LEU A 71 17.68 12.30 6.55
C LEU A 71 18.53 11.05 6.57
N ARG A 72 19.81 11.21 6.21
CA ARG A 72 20.82 10.18 6.33
C ARG A 72 22.08 10.77 6.98
N LEU A 73 22.59 10.08 7.97
CA LEU A 73 23.84 10.42 8.66
C LEU A 73 24.67 9.15 8.76
N ASP A 74 25.92 9.19 8.31
CA ASP A 74 26.88 8.13 8.47
C ASP A 74 28.19 8.67 9.03
N LEU A 75 28.80 7.92 9.92
CA LEU A 75 30.12 8.20 10.50
C LEU A 75 30.97 6.97 10.35
N GLN A 76 32.20 7.13 9.86
CA GLN A 76 33.22 6.12 9.84
C GLN A 76 34.51 6.62 10.49
N TRP A 77 35.04 5.82 11.38
CA TRP A 77 36.31 6.08 12.04
C TRP A 77 37.27 4.91 11.80
N SER A 78 38.38 5.16 11.12
CA SER A 78 39.40 4.17 10.84
C SER A 78 40.66 4.45 11.59
N LEU A 79 41.16 3.44 12.30
CA LEU A 79 42.36 3.48 13.12
C LEU A 79 43.39 2.48 12.56
N PRO A 80 44.46 2.92 11.95
CA PRO A 80 45.59 2.05 11.68
C PRO A 80 46.27 1.71 13.01
N VAL A 81 46.28 0.45 13.38
CA VAL A 81 46.98 -0.08 14.55
C VAL A 81 48.34 -0.64 14.07
N SER A 82 49.35 -0.59 14.91
CA SER A 82 50.67 -1.12 14.55
C SER A 82 50.67 -2.63 14.24
N ASN A 83 51.69 -3.12 13.52
CA ASN A 83 51.91 -4.51 13.19
C ASN A 83 50.88 -5.12 12.20
N GLY A 84 50.35 -4.32 11.29
CA GLY A 84 49.48 -4.81 10.21
C GLY A 84 48.04 -5.06 10.66
N TRP A 85 47.63 -4.48 11.79
CA TRP A 85 46.23 -4.46 12.22
C TRP A 85 45.57 -3.14 11.81
N ASP A 86 44.36 -3.22 11.28
CA ASP A 86 43.49 -2.08 11.01
C ASP A 86 42.16 -2.32 11.71
N VAL A 87 41.66 -1.29 12.40
CA VAL A 87 40.38 -1.30 13.08
C VAL A 87 39.54 -0.15 12.55
N ALA A 88 38.27 -0.42 12.26
CA ALA A 88 37.34 0.61 11.86
C ALA A 88 36.01 0.46 12.62
N PHE A 89 35.45 1.59 13.00
CA PHE A 89 34.10 1.67 13.53
C PHE A 89 33.25 2.52 12.59
N SER A 90 32.04 2.09 12.33
CA SER A 90 31.09 2.89 11.56
C SER A 90 29.71 2.84 12.22
N GLY A 91 28.96 3.89 12.03
CA GLY A 91 27.57 3.99 12.46
C GLY A 91 26.77 4.80 11.47
N GLY A 92 25.54 4.40 11.25
CA GLY A 92 24.61 5.07 10.36
C GLY A 92 23.23 5.20 10.96
N LEU A 93 22.56 6.28 10.60
CA LEU A 93 21.18 6.58 10.98
C LEU A 93 20.49 7.16 9.76
N GLY A 94 19.32 6.63 9.41
CA GLY A 94 18.57 7.17 8.29
C GLY A 94 17.07 6.93 8.38
N TRP A 95 16.32 7.76 7.66
CA TRP A 95 14.90 7.63 7.41
C TRP A 95 14.68 7.43 5.93
N ILE A 96 13.73 6.56 5.59
CA ILE A 96 13.32 6.28 4.22
C ILE A 96 11.80 6.33 4.19
N SER A 97 11.24 7.25 3.39
CA SER A 97 9.81 7.34 3.13
C SER A 97 9.46 6.61 1.84
N ARG A 98 8.48 5.71 1.90
CA ARG A 98 7.93 5.00 0.74
C ARG A 98 6.55 5.57 0.43
N MET A 99 6.42 6.19 -0.73
CA MET A 99 5.15 6.72 -1.21
C MET A 99 4.17 5.57 -1.53
N PRO A 100 2.85 5.78 -1.32
CA PRO A 100 1.84 4.85 -1.77
C PRO A 100 1.88 4.69 -3.29
N THR A 101 1.56 3.49 -3.73
CA THR A 101 1.43 3.19 -5.17
C THR A 101 0.11 3.74 -5.73
N THR A 102 0.01 3.83 -7.05
CA THR A 102 -1.24 4.23 -7.73
C THR A 102 -2.41 3.32 -7.33
N ALA A 103 -2.18 2.01 -7.19
CA ALA A 103 -3.22 1.07 -6.79
C ALA A 103 -3.72 1.29 -5.36
N GLN A 104 -2.84 1.74 -4.44
CA GLN A 104 -3.23 2.08 -3.07
C GLN A 104 -3.98 3.42 -2.98
N LEU A 105 -3.60 4.40 -3.81
CA LEU A 105 -4.26 5.70 -3.85
C LEU A 105 -5.59 5.65 -4.58
N TYR A 106 -5.66 4.90 -5.68
CA TYR A 106 -6.82 4.77 -6.52
C TYR A 106 -7.23 3.29 -6.64
N PRO A 107 -7.72 2.65 -5.56
CA PRO A 107 -8.15 1.27 -5.60
C PRO A 107 -9.37 1.11 -6.51
N ASP A 108 -9.55 -0.10 -7.02
CA ASP A 108 -10.74 -0.44 -7.78
C ASP A 108 -11.98 -0.45 -6.88
N PHE A 109 -13.12 -0.06 -7.46
CA PHE A 109 -14.40 -0.23 -6.78
C PHE A 109 -14.67 -1.70 -6.53
N LYS A 110 -15.24 -1.99 -5.36
CA LYS A 110 -15.75 -3.31 -5.04
C LYS A 110 -17.24 -3.39 -5.37
N TYR A 111 -17.64 -4.43 -6.07
CA TYR A 111 -19.01 -4.67 -6.46
C TYR A 111 -19.50 -5.94 -5.77
N VAL A 112 -20.69 -5.87 -5.18
CA VAL A 112 -21.38 -7.03 -4.63
C VAL A 112 -22.70 -7.15 -5.35
N ASP A 113 -22.82 -8.19 -6.18
CA ASP A 113 -24.01 -8.47 -6.95
C ASP A 113 -24.89 -9.46 -6.17
N LEU A 114 -26.09 -9.03 -5.79
CA LEU A 114 -27.06 -9.83 -5.05
C LEU A 114 -28.22 -10.17 -5.96
N ILE A 115 -28.47 -11.46 -6.16
CA ILE A 115 -29.61 -11.93 -6.93
C ILE A 115 -30.86 -11.77 -6.07
N GLN A 116 -31.73 -10.85 -6.47
CA GLN A 116 -33.01 -10.62 -5.81
C GLN A 116 -34.11 -11.58 -6.29
N LEU A 117 -34.01 -12.02 -7.53
CA LEU A 117 -34.92 -12.96 -8.17
C LEU A 117 -34.17 -13.78 -9.21
N ASN A 118 -34.37 -15.07 -9.19
CA ASN A 118 -34.05 -15.97 -10.32
C ASN A 118 -35.26 -16.80 -10.65
N TYR A 119 -36.04 -16.32 -11.62
CA TYR A 119 -37.23 -16.99 -12.09
C TYR A 119 -36.90 -17.79 -13.34
N TYR A 120 -37.07 -19.11 -13.26
CA TYR A 120 -36.90 -20.04 -14.36
C TYR A 120 -38.24 -20.43 -14.94
N HIS A 121 -38.36 -20.43 -16.28
CA HIS A 121 -39.49 -20.91 -17.02
C HIS A 121 -39.01 -21.77 -18.18
N THR A 122 -39.81 -22.74 -18.63
CA THR A 122 -39.50 -23.64 -19.80
C THR A 122 -39.32 -22.81 -21.07
N ASN A 123 -40.22 -21.84 -21.32
CA ASN A 123 -40.02 -20.83 -22.37
C ASN A 123 -38.94 -19.84 -21.95
N PRO A 124 -37.80 -19.73 -22.68
CA PRO A 124 -36.71 -18.82 -22.36
C PRO A 124 -37.12 -17.33 -22.28
N ASP A 125 -38.11 -16.92 -23.10
CA ASP A 125 -38.58 -15.54 -23.17
C ASP A 125 -39.22 -15.05 -21.85
N TYR A 126 -39.67 -16.00 -21.03
CA TYR A 126 -40.33 -15.71 -19.75
C TYR A 126 -39.38 -15.80 -18.56
N ARG A 127 -38.10 -16.11 -18.77
CA ARG A 127 -37.11 -16.16 -17.71
C ARG A 127 -36.76 -14.76 -17.25
N ARG A 128 -36.55 -14.60 -15.92
CA ARG A 128 -36.26 -13.31 -15.32
C ARG A 128 -35.17 -13.43 -14.23
N ILE A 129 -34.18 -12.56 -14.31
CA ILE A 129 -33.20 -12.37 -13.23
C ILE A 129 -33.21 -10.90 -12.85
N ASN A 130 -33.48 -10.61 -11.58
CA ASN A 130 -33.29 -9.30 -10.99
C ASN A 130 -32.06 -9.35 -10.09
N MET A 131 -31.18 -8.38 -10.27
CA MET A 131 -29.96 -8.29 -9.52
C MET A 131 -29.78 -6.86 -8.98
N MET A 132 -29.39 -6.77 -7.72
CA MET A 132 -29.02 -5.51 -7.06
C MET A 132 -27.50 -5.49 -6.87
N THR A 133 -26.86 -4.41 -7.29
CA THR A 133 -25.41 -4.26 -7.14
C THR A 133 -25.11 -3.18 -6.11
N TYR A 134 -24.35 -3.52 -5.08
CA TYR A 134 -23.68 -2.56 -4.21
C TYR A 134 -22.31 -2.22 -4.81
N LYS A 135 -22.03 -0.93 -4.89
CA LYS A 135 -20.72 -0.41 -5.32
C LYS A 135 -20.07 0.31 -4.16
N TRP A 136 -18.86 -0.09 -3.80
CA TRP A 136 -18.10 0.54 -2.74
C TRP A 136 -16.83 1.18 -3.27
N ASP A 137 -16.60 2.40 -2.80
CA ASP A 137 -15.34 3.12 -2.96
C ASP A 137 -14.50 2.88 -1.71
N ASN A 138 -13.36 2.20 -1.90
CA ASN A 138 -12.42 1.89 -0.83
C ASN A 138 -11.26 2.88 -0.78
N THR A 139 -11.37 4.03 -1.45
CA THR A 139 -10.33 5.04 -1.47
C THR A 139 -10.05 5.58 -0.07
N ASN A 140 -8.80 5.45 0.37
CA ASN A 140 -8.35 6.02 1.63
C ASN A 140 -7.63 7.34 1.40
N TYR A 141 -8.32 8.45 1.59
CA TYR A 141 -7.76 9.80 1.46
C TYR A 141 -6.80 10.17 2.59
N GLN A 142 -6.72 9.39 3.67
CA GLN A 142 -5.86 9.63 4.82
C GLN A 142 -4.51 8.91 4.73
N LEU A 143 -4.22 8.25 3.60
CA LEU A 143 -2.92 7.59 3.40
C LEU A 143 -1.76 8.58 3.58
N GLU A 144 -0.73 8.13 4.25
CA GLU A 144 0.54 8.80 4.40
C GLU A 144 1.66 7.84 3.99
N PRO A 145 2.86 8.33 3.62
CA PRO A 145 3.96 7.46 3.27
C PRO A 145 4.33 6.52 4.41
N ALA A 146 4.66 5.29 4.07
CA ALA A 146 5.31 4.40 5.02
C ALA A 146 6.69 4.95 5.33
N ARG A 147 7.01 5.11 6.62
CA ARG A 147 8.28 5.69 7.06
C ARG A 147 9.08 4.66 7.84
N ASN A 148 10.25 4.37 7.34
CA ASN A 148 11.19 3.45 7.95
C ASN A 148 12.37 4.23 8.52
N MET A 149 12.72 3.95 9.78
CA MET A 149 13.91 4.43 10.44
C MET A 149 14.85 3.25 10.65
N LYS A 150 16.08 3.38 10.19
CA LYS A 150 17.13 2.39 10.41
C LYS A 150 18.33 3.06 11.03
N TRP A 151 18.94 2.38 12.00
CA TRP A 151 20.26 2.73 12.50
C TRP A 151 21.12 1.48 12.64
N GLU A 152 22.42 1.65 12.46
CA GLU A 152 23.36 0.56 12.58
C GLU A 152 24.69 1.04 13.16
N VAL A 153 25.37 0.12 13.82
CA VAL A 153 26.75 0.26 14.26
C VAL A 153 27.53 -0.95 13.83
N ARG A 154 28.77 -0.73 13.39
CA ARG A 154 29.62 -1.76 12.87
C ARG A 154 31.04 -1.60 13.36
N ALA A 155 31.68 -2.72 13.70
CA ALA A 155 33.10 -2.81 13.99
C ALA A 155 33.77 -3.75 13.00
N ASP A 156 34.86 -3.31 12.41
CA ASP A 156 35.72 -4.07 11.49
C ASP A 156 37.11 -4.20 12.06
N VAL A 157 37.67 -5.39 12.00
CA VAL A 157 39.05 -5.67 12.37
C VAL A 157 39.70 -6.42 11.21
N SER A 158 40.84 -5.93 10.73
CA SER A 158 41.60 -6.54 9.65
C SER A 158 43.00 -6.86 10.10
N TYR A 159 43.54 -8.02 9.71
CA TYR A 159 44.90 -8.46 9.97
C TYR A 159 45.39 -9.36 8.87
N LYS A 160 46.52 -8.98 8.23
CA LYS A 160 47.22 -9.79 7.17
C LYS A 160 46.24 -10.39 6.13
N GLY A 161 45.31 -9.57 5.62
CA GLY A 161 44.36 -10.01 4.59
C GLY A 161 43.08 -10.70 5.11
N ASN A 162 43.01 -11.05 6.41
CA ASN A 162 41.77 -11.53 7.03
C ASN A 162 40.97 -10.35 7.59
N ARG A 163 39.64 -10.43 7.51
CA ARG A 163 38.73 -9.40 8.04
C ARG A 163 37.60 -10.04 8.82
N LEU A 164 37.35 -9.49 10.01
CA LEU A 164 36.18 -9.79 10.82
C LEU A 164 35.32 -8.53 10.89
N SER A 165 34.03 -8.67 10.64
CA SER A 165 33.05 -7.58 10.72
C SER A 165 31.89 -8.01 11.61
N ILE A 166 31.52 -7.16 12.53
CA ILE A 166 30.35 -7.32 13.40
C ILE A 166 29.47 -6.11 13.20
N THR A 167 28.19 -6.33 12.86
CA THR A 167 27.19 -5.28 12.65
C THR A 167 25.99 -5.55 13.55
N TYR A 168 25.57 -4.53 14.28
CA TYR A 168 24.29 -4.50 14.97
C TYR A 168 23.42 -3.41 14.36
N PHE A 169 22.17 -3.74 14.04
CA PHE A 169 21.22 -2.79 13.45
C PHE A 169 19.84 -2.93 14.07
N ARG A 170 19.08 -1.86 14.00
CA ARG A 170 17.65 -1.85 14.35
C ARG A 170 16.89 -1.07 13.30
N GLU A 171 15.76 -1.61 12.92
CA GLU A 171 14.84 -1.03 11.95
C GLU A 171 13.45 -0.90 12.57
N ARG A 172 12.78 0.23 12.29
CA ARG A 172 11.42 0.48 12.74
C ARG A 172 10.63 1.12 11.60
N MET A 173 9.59 0.45 11.19
CA MET A 173 8.66 0.95 10.18
C MET A 173 7.39 1.49 10.85
N ASN A 174 7.00 2.70 10.46
CA ASN A 174 5.74 3.33 10.85
C ASN A 174 4.87 3.53 9.62
N ASN A 175 3.55 3.51 9.79
CA ASN A 175 2.56 3.71 8.71
C ASN A 175 2.75 2.74 7.53
N ALA A 176 3.11 1.49 7.80
CA ALA A 176 3.15 0.46 6.77
C ALA A 176 1.78 0.31 6.10
N PHE A 177 1.81 0.04 4.78
CA PHE A 177 0.58 -0.21 4.04
C PHE A 177 0.12 -1.64 4.29
N ASP A 178 -1.14 -1.77 4.70
CA ASP A 178 -1.80 -3.06 4.90
C ASP A 178 -3.27 -2.96 4.53
N ASP A 179 -3.89 -4.09 4.22
CA ASP A 179 -5.30 -4.19 3.90
C ASP A 179 -6.09 -4.64 5.13
N ILE A 180 -7.16 -3.91 5.44
CA ILE A 180 -8.06 -4.25 6.55
C ILE A 180 -9.36 -4.78 5.96
N THR A 181 -9.77 -5.97 6.41
CA THR A 181 -11.04 -6.58 6.02
C THR A 181 -12.14 -6.20 7.00
N TYR A 182 -13.22 -5.64 6.48
CA TYR A 182 -14.41 -5.31 7.24
C TYR A 182 -15.58 -6.20 6.80
N TYR A 183 -16.34 -6.66 7.79
CA TYR A 183 -17.62 -7.32 7.55
C TYR A 183 -18.75 -6.30 7.63
N ARG A 184 -19.65 -6.31 6.66
CA ARG A 184 -20.77 -5.40 6.59
C ARG A 184 -22.05 -6.16 6.25
N SER A 185 -23.13 -5.87 6.98
CA SER A 185 -24.45 -6.38 6.66
C SER A 185 -25.05 -5.62 5.48
N LEU A 186 -25.69 -6.33 4.57
CA LEU A 186 -26.35 -5.80 3.39
C LEU A 186 -27.84 -6.10 3.47
N ALA A 187 -28.67 -5.07 3.35
CA ALA A 187 -30.11 -5.22 3.25
C ALA A 187 -30.52 -5.26 1.76
N TYR A 188 -31.29 -6.26 1.37
CA TYR A 188 -31.83 -6.35 0.02
C TYR A 188 -33.18 -7.05 0.03
N LYS A 189 -34.00 -6.79 -0.98
CA LYS A 189 -35.27 -7.49 -1.18
C LYS A 189 -35.01 -8.79 -1.92
N LEU A 190 -35.52 -9.89 -1.38
CA LEU A 190 -35.58 -11.18 -2.08
C LEU A 190 -37.01 -11.43 -2.52
N TYR A 191 -37.22 -11.56 -3.82
CA TYR A 191 -38.54 -11.85 -4.38
C TYR A 191 -38.80 -13.35 -4.40
N ASP A 192 -40.05 -13.74 -4.19
CA ASP A 192 -40.48 -15.15 -4.24
C ASP A 192 -40.81 -15.56 -5.67
N PRO A 193 -40.03 -16.46 -6.29
CA PRO A 193 -40.37 -17.00 -7.63
C PRO A 193 -41.70 -17.73 -7.69
N ALA A 194 -42.12 -18.34 -6.58
CA ALA A 194 -43.40 -19.09 -6.50
C ALA A 194 -44.62 -18.18 -6.50
N SER A 195 -44.45 -16.87 -6.34
CA SER A 195 -45.56 -15.90 -6.39
C SER A 195 -46.19 -15.76 -7.78
N ILE A 196 -45.61 -16.43 -8.80
CA ILE A 196 -46.05 -16.37 -10.19
C ILE A 196 -46.60 -17.72 -10.63
N ASP A 197 -47.85 -17.71 -11.14
CA ASP A 197 -48.38 -18.85 -11.87
C ASP A 197 -47.79 -18.92 -13.28
N GLY A 198 -46.77 -19.76 -13.45
CA GLY A 198 -46.08 -19.93 -14.72
C GLY A 198 -46.92 -20.50 -15.81
N SER A 199 -48.04 -21.20 -15.49
CA SER A 199 -48.93 -21.81 -16.45
C SER A 199 -49.82 -20.82 -17.22
N ALA A 200 -50.04 -19.64 -16.63
CA ALA A 200 -50.91 -18.60 -17.19
C ALA A 200 -50.13 -17.46 -17.89
N LEU A 201 -48.80 -17.55 -18.00
CA LEU A 201 -47.99 -16.48 -18.58
C LEU A 201 -48.17 -16.41 -20.11
N THR A 202 -48.53 -15.21 -20.58
CA THR A 202 -48.57 -14.85 -22.01
C THR A 202 -47.47 -13.84 -22.39
N ALA A 203 -46.72 -13.32 -21.38
CA ALA A 203 -45.63 -12.36 -21.49
C ALA A 203 -44.64 -12.56 -20.33
N PRO A 204 -43.43 -12.01 -20.40
CA PRO A 204 -42.52 -12.05 -19.28
C PRO A 204 -43.14 -11.47 -18.02
N PRO A 205 -42.94 -12.09 -16.83
CA PRO A 205 -43.56 -11.60 -15.59
C PRO A 205 -42.94 -10.28 -15.17
N GLU A 206 -43.80 -9.32 -14.84
CA GLU A 206 -43.36 -7.96 -14.44
C GLU A 206 -43.44 -7.71 -12.92
N ARG A 207 -44.23 -8.50 -12.20
CA ARG A 207 -44.50 -8.33 -10.77
C ARG A 207 -44.24 -9.60 -10.01
N PHE A 208 -43.61 -9.44 -8.85
CA PHE A 208 -43.30 -10.52 -7.90
C PHE A 208 -43.61 -10.03 -6.48
N SER A 209 -44.03 -10.95 -5.61
CA SER A 209 -44.10 -10.64 -4.18
C SER A 209 -42.74 -10.80 -3.52
N VAL A 210 -42.60 -10.17 -2.32
CA VAL A 210 -41.40 -10.18 -1.49
C VAL A 210 -41.55 -11.23 -0.42
#